data_9921e0e9173af8a31c4846c824e93345
#
_entry.id   9921e0e9173af8a31c4846c824e93345
#
_cell.length_a   1.000
_cell.length_b   1.000
_cell.length_c   1.000
_cell.angle_alpha   90.00
_cell.angle_beta   90.00
_cell.angle_gamma   90.00
#
_symmetry.space_group_name_H-M   'P 1'
#
loop_
_entity.id
_entity.type
_entity.pdbx_description
1 polymer ?
#
loop_
_entity_poly.entity_id
_entity_poly.type
_entity_poly.pdbx_seq_one_letter_code
_entity_poly.pdbx_strand_id
1 'polypeptide(L)'
;MKRLLYIIVLALCSLNLGADELVKQRIKAMQKEVPMEYNQEVQKYISRYLKAPRMISDVRGRAQYYFPIIEKIFEKNGIPQELKYLTVVESKLNPKVVSPRGAAGLWQFMPASGKAFGMQRTAYVDDRLDTYRSTEAACKLLKRLYGMYGDWAIVIAAYNCGSGTIRGAIKAAGGKKNFWAIYPYLPKQTRVYMPIFVAYNYVLEYADEYNIPVATISNMPVESDTVHTTRRYTMQQISRITGTPVETVRLLNPQYLQGVTPAGRDNIICLPAGKAAKFRSPKAQENIDETEEDE
;
A
#
# COMPACT_ATOMS: atom_id res chain seq x y z
N MET A 1 33.14 -37.32 19.67
CA MET A 1 31.77 -36.84 19.40
C MET A 1 31.42 -35.54 20.11
N LYS A 2 31.55 -35.38 21.43
CA LYS A 2 31.18 -34.11 22.14
C LYS A 2 31.95 -32.86 21.68
N ARG A 3 33.25 -32.95 21.38
CA ARG A 3 34.05 -31.83 20.87
C ARG A 3 33.65 -31.38 19.43
N LEU A 4 33.27 -32.31 18.58
CA LEU A 4 32.82 -32.01 17.22
C LEU A 4 31.46 -31.31 17.24
N LEU A 5 30.54 -31.74 18.15
CA LEU A 5 29.25 -31.11 18.36
C LEU A 5 29.39 -29.67 18.88
N TYR A 6 30.35 -29.42 19.78
CA TYR A 6 30.64 -28.08 20.31
C TYR A 6 31.17 -27.12 19.25
N ILE A 7 32.06 -27.61 18.35
CA ILE A 7 32.62 -26.82 17.24
C ILE A 7 31.52 -26.49 16.21
N ILE A 8 30.62 -27.43 15.90
CA ILE A 8 29.49 -27.20 15.00
C ILE A 8 28.49 -26.19 15.60
N VAL A 9 28.21 -26.26 16.88
CA VAL A 9 27.33 -25.31 17.58
C VAL A 9 27.94 -23.91 17.61
N LEU A 10 29.25 -23.79 17.89
CA LEU A 10 29.97 -22.51 17.88
C LEU A 10 30.05 -21.90 16.46
N ALA A 11 30.28 -22.73 15.42
CA ALA A 11 30.29 -22.27 14.04
C ALA A 11 28.88 -21.81 13.57
N LEU A 12 27.83 -22.51 13.96
CA LEU A 12 26.44 -22.11 13.68
C LEU A 12 26.05 -20.83 14.43
N CYS A 13 26.49 -20.66 15.67
CA CYS A 13 26.27 -19.43 16.43
C CYS A 13 27.01 -18.23 15.81
N SER A 14 28.26 -18.40 15.36
CA SER A 14 29.01 -17.32 14.72
C SER A 14 28.46 -16.94 13.34
N LEU A 15 27.94 -17.90 12.58
CA LEU A 15 27.26 -17.66 11.30
C LEU A 15 25.93 -16.92 11.51
N ASN A 16 25.15 -17.26 12.55
CA ASN A 16 23.92 -16.55 12.85
C ASN A 16 24.18 -15.12 13.35
N LEU A 17 25.20 -14.91 14.19
CA LEU A 17 25.60 -13.57 14.63
C LEU A 17 26.03 -12.69 13.46
N GLY A 18 26.71 -13.25 12.46
CA GLY A 18 27.07 -12.53 11.23
C GLY A 18 25.85 -12.20 10.36
N ALA A 19 24.87 -13.11 10.27
CA ALA A 19 23.65 -12.90 9.50
C ALA A 19 22.75 -11.81 10.15
N ASP A 20 22.61 -11.83 11.46
CA ASP A 20 21.83 -10.82 12.19
C ASP A 20 22.48 -9.44 12.11
N GLU A 21 23.80 -9.35 12.19
CA GLU A 21 24.52 -8.07 12.04
C GLU A 21 24.39 -7.50 10.63
N LEU A 22 24.43 -8.33 9.60
CA LEU A 22 24.16 -7.90 8.23
C LEU A 22 22.74 -7.33 8.08
N VAL A 23 21.73 -8.02 8.61
CA VAL A 23 20.34 -7.53 8.57
C VAL A 23 20.21 -6.19 9.29
N LYS A 24 20.84 -6.02 10.44
CA LYS A 24 20.86 -4.78 11.21
C LYS A 24 21.50 -3.63 10.43
N GLN A 25 22.67 -3.86 9.81
CA GLN A 25 23.33 -2.87 8.96
C GLN A 25 22.47 -2.46 7.76
N ARG A 26 21.81 -3.41 7.10
CA ARG A 26 20.90 -3.16 5.98
C ARG A 26 19.66 -2.37 6.40
N ILE A 27 19.03 -2.68 7.52
CA ILE A 27 17.91 -1.89 8.06
C ILE A 27 18.35 -0.46 8.33
N LYS A 28 19.54 -0.26 8.91
CA LYS A 28 20.10 1.07 9.12
C LYS A 28 20.38 1.82 7.81
N ALA A 29 20.88 1.11 6.79
CA ALA A 29 21.17 1.70 5.47
C ALA A 29 19.92 2.14 4.70
N MET A 30 18.81 1.42 4.81
CA MET A 30 17.54 1.76 4.13
C MET A 30 16.71 2.81 4.88
N GLN A 31 17.03 3.12 6.14
CA GLN A 31 16.34 4.14 6.91
C GLN A 31 16.68 5.54 6.39
N LYS A 32 15.64 6.35 6.12
CA LYS A 32 15.78 7.77 5.75
C LYS A 32 15.08 8.65 6.79
N GLU A 33 13.77 8.86 6.63
CA GLU A 33 12.97 9.71 7.52
C GLU A 33 12.20 8.91 8.57
N VAL A 34 11.84 7.67 8.26
CA VAL A 34 11.10 6.80 9.17
C VAL A 34 12.06 5.99 10.03
N PRO A 35 12.03 6.10 11.36
CA PRO A 35 12.88 5.29 12.23
C PRO A 35 12.60 3.80 12.06
N MET A 36 13.64 3.02 11.76
CA MET A 36 13.56 1.57 11.62
C MET A 36 14.62 0.92 12.50
N GLU A 37 14.19 0.11 13.45
CA GLU A 37 15.08 -0.55 14.39
C GLU A 37 15.02 -2.07 14.21
N TYR A 38 16.21 -2.68 14.18
CA TYR A 38 16.34 -4.13 14.25
C TYR A 38 16.06 -4.62 15.68
N ASN A 39 15.23 -5.63 15.80
CA ASN A 39 15.03 -6.42 17.00
C ASN A 39 14.57 -7.83 16.63
N GLN A 40 14.44 -8.72 17.63
CA GLN A 40 14.05 -10.11 17.40
C GLN A 40 12.65 -10.27 16.77
N GLU A 41 11.70 -9.37 17.07
CA GLU A 41 10.37 -9.40 16.44
C GLU A 41 10.48 -9.03 14.95
N VAL A 42 11.30 -8.04 14.58
CA VAL A 42 11.59 -7.71 13.17
C VAL A 42 12.22 -8.92 12.47
N GLN A 43 13.25 -9.55 13.07
CA GLN A 43 13.91 -10.73 12.50
C GLN A 43 12.94 -11.89 12.30
N LYS A 44 12.03 -12.12 13.23
CA LYS A 44 10.98 -13.14 13.13
C LYS A 44 10.09 -12.92 11.90
N TYR A 45 9.67 -11.66 11.63
CA TYR A 45 8.86 -11.35 10.46
C TYR A 45 9.65 -11.39 9.16
N ILE A 46 10.91 -10.95 9.14
CA ILE A 46 11.81 -11.13 7.99
C ILE A 46 11.89 -12.62 7.63
N SER A 47 12.24 -13.47 8.61
CA SER A 47 12.35 -14.92 8.40
C SER A 47 11.03 -15.54 7.92
N ARG A 48 9.88 -15.05 8.44
CA ARG A 48 8.56 -15.50 8.00
C ARG A 48 8.29 -15.16 6.54
N TYR A 49 8.64 -13.95 6.09
CA TYR A 49 8.38 -13.52 4.73
C TYR A 49 9.33 -14.15 3.72
N LEU A 50 10.58 -14.35 4.09
CA LEU A 50 11.55 -15.10 3.27
C LEU A 50 11.13 -16.58 3.07
N LYS A 51 10.37 -17.15 4.00
CA LYS A 51 9.76 -18.49 3.84
C LYS A 51 8.49 -18.50 2.97
N ALA A 52 8.04 -17.34 2.51
CA ALA A 52 6.87 -17.20 1.64
C ALA A 52 7.22 -16.48 0.32
N PRO A 53 8.22 -16.98 -0.46
CA PRO A 53 8.77 -16.27 -1.61
C PRO A 53 7.72 -15.98 -2.70
N ARG A 54 6.75 -16.87 -2.91
CA ARG A 54 5.65 -16.64 -3.88
C ARG A 54 4.83 -15.41 -3.51
N MET A 55 4.46 -15.27 -2.25
CA MET A 55 3.70 -14.10 -1.77
C MET A 55 4.48 -12.81 -1.94
N ILE A 56 5.80 -12.81 -1.64
CA ILE A 56 6.66 -11.64 -1.86
C ILE A 56 6.83 -11.34 -3.35
N SER A 57 6.99 -12.35 -4.19
CA SER A 57 7.05 -12.23 -5.65
C SER A 57 5.78 -11.55 -6.22
N ASP A 58 4.60 -11.96 -5.77
CA ASP A 58 3.32 -11.33 -6.15
C ASP A 58 3.22 -9.86 -5.68
N VAL A 59 3.72 -9.56 -4.48
CA VAL A 59 3.78 -8.18 -3.97
C VAL A 59 4.73 -7.35 -4.81
N ARG A 60 5.91 -7.89 -5.18
CA ARG A 60 6.87 -7.23 -6.08
C ARG A 60 6.24 -6.91 -7.43
N GLY A 61 5.49 -7.85 -8.01
CA GLY A 61 4.78 -7.64 -9.28
C GLY A 61 3.77 -6.50 -9.20
N ARG A 62 2.97 -6.45 -8.13
CA ARG A 62 2.04 -5.32 -7.91
C ARG A 62 2.76 -4.02 -7.62
N ALA A 63 3.87 -4.07 -6.91
CA ALA A 63 4.67 -2.89 -6.57
C ALA A 63 5.18 -2.16 -7.82
N GLN A 64 5.51 -2.87 -8.90
CA GLN A 64 5.91 -2.24 -10.16
C GLN A 64 4.86 -1.26 -10.70
N TYR A 65 3.57 -1.55 -10.49
CA TYR A 65 2.48 -0.69 -10.92
C TYR A 65 2.10 0.37 -9.86
N TYR A 66 1.90 -0.04 -8.60
CA TYR A 66 1.34 0.85 -7.59
C TYR A 66 2.36 1.80 -6.97
N PHE A 67 3.61 1.38 -6.77
CA PHE A 67 4.59 2.23 -6.11
C PHE A 67 4.90 3.51 -6.87
N PRO A 68 5.12 3.52 -8.20
CA PRO A 68 5.35 4.77 -8.92
C PRO A 68 4.22 5.79 -8.77
N ILE A 69 2.95 5.33 -8.72
CA ILE A 69 1.79 6.19 -8.50
C ILE A 69 1.82 6.78 -7.09
N ILE A 70 2.05 5.92 -6.08
CA ILE A 70 2.09 6.33 -4.67
C ILE A 70 3.25 7.28 -4.43
N GLU A 71 4.43 6.97 -4.95
CA GLU A 71 5.66 7.76 -4.82
C GLU A 71 5.49 9.18 -5.36
N LYS A 72 4.91 9.32 -6.54
CA LYS A 72 4.60 10.63 -7.14
C LYS A 72 3.63 11.45 -6.30
N ILE A 73 2.61 10.81 -5.73
CA ILE A 73 1.64 11.47 -4.85
C ILE A 73 2.32 11.85 -3.52
N PHE A 74 3.16 10.99 -2.97
CA PHE A 74 3.92 11.24 -1.74
C PHE A 74 4.90 12.40 -1.90
N GLU A 75 5.66 12.44 -3.00
CA GLU A 75 6.57 13.53 -3.33
C GLU A 75 5.83 14.88 -3.36
N LYS A 76 4.72 14.95 -4.11
CA LYS A 76 3.86 16.14 -4.16
C LYS A 76 3.34 16.58 -2.79
N ASN A 77 3.12 15.62 -1.90
CA ASN A 77 2.57 15.86 -0.58
C ASN A 77 3.63 15.95 0.53
N GLY A 78 4.93 15.78 0.25
CA GLY A 78 5.99 15.79 1.25
C GLY A 78 5.82 14.68 2.30
N ILE A 79 5.49 13.47 1.85
CA ILE A 79 5.37 12.27 2.69
C ILE A 79 6.62 11.40 2.49
N PRO A 80 7.26 10.89 3.56
CA PRO A 80 8.39 9.97 3.45
C PRO A 80 8.07 8.75 2.59
N GLN A 81 8.96 8.45 1.65
CA GLN A 81 8.75 7.39 0.67
C GLN A 81 8.67 5.99 1.29
N GLU A 82 9.28 5.78 2.44
CA GLU A 82 9.20 4.52 3.19
C GLU A 82 7.77 4.17 3.58
N LEU A 83 6.90 5.17 3.80
CA LEU A 83 5.51 4.94 4.23
C LEU A 83 4.64 4.28 3.15
N LYS A 84 5.09 4.20 1.89
CA LYS A 84 4.39 3.42 0.84
C LYS A 84 4.22 1.95 1.23
N TYR A 85 5.14 1.39 2.01
CA TYR A 85 5.07 0.02 2.48
C TYR A 85 3.92 -0.25 3.46
N LEU A 86 3.24 0.78 3.98
CA LEU A 86 1.97 0.61 4.71
C LEU A 86 0.92 -0.10 3.83
N THR A 87 0.88 0.17 2.52
CA THR A 87 -0.03 -0.52 1.59
C THR A 87 0.27 -2.02 1.48
N VAL A 88 1.53 -2.39 1.66
CA VAL A 88 1.92 -3.82 1.70
C VAL A 88 1.43 -4.47 2.99
N VAL A 89 1.60 -3.78 4.13
CA VAL A 89 1.11 -4.26 5.44
C VAL A 89 -0.40 -4.45 5.41
N GLU A 90 -1.13 -3.47 4.89
CA GLU A 90 -2.59 -3.41 4.90
C GLU A 90 -3.25 -4.38 3.91
N SER A 91 -2.78 -4.41 2.68
CA SER A 91 -3.48 -5.11 1.59
C SER A 91 -2.59 -5.99 0.72
N LYS A 92 -1.28 -6.03 0.94
CA LYS A 92 -0.29 -6.61 0.00
C LYS A 92 -0.44 -6.01 -1.41
N LEU A 93 -0.71 -4.70 -1.48
CA LEU A 93 -0.96 -3.97 -2.72
C LEU A 93 -2.14 -4.52 -3.54
N ASN A 94 -3.14 -5.09 -2.91
CA ASN A 94 -4.38 -5.50 -3.58
C ASN A 94 -5.50 -4.47 -3.30
N PRO A 95 -5.90 -3.64 -4.30
CA PRO A 95 -6.89 -2.59 -4.10
C PRO A 95 -8.31 -3.12 -3.86
N LYS A 96 -8.57 -4.40 -4.16
CA LYS A 96 -9.90 -5.02 -4.02
C LYS A 96 -10.14 -5.63 -2.64
N VAL A 97 -9.15 -5.63 -1.74
CA VAL A 97 -9.31 -6.24 -0.40
C VAL A 97 -10.30 -5.46 0.43
N VAL A 98 -11.28 -6.18 0.97
CA VAL A 98 -12.21 -5.68 1.98
C VAL A 98 -12.09 -6.57 3.21
N SER A 99 -11.79 -5.98 4.35
CA SER A 99 -11.68 -6.72 5.61
C SER A 99 -13.06 -7.09 6.18
N PRO A 100 -13.15 -8.08 7.08
CA PRO A 100 -14.42 -8.43 7.75
C PRO A 100 -15.04 -7.25 8.52
N ARG A 101 -14.24 -6.26 8.91
CA ARG A 101 -14.70 -5.04 9.58
C ARG A 101 -15.04 -3.90 8.60
N GLY A 102 -14.96 -4.16 7.29
CA GLY A 102 -15.30 -3.20 6.25
C GLY A 102 -14.21 -2.20 5.88
N ALA A 103 -12.97 -2.37 6.35
CA ALA A 103 -11.85 -1.61 5.80
C ALA A 103 -11.58 -2.03 4.36
N ALA A 104 -11.24 -1.12 3.46
CA ALA A 104 -11.14 -1.42 2.03
C ALA A 104 -9.98 -0.70 1.32
N GLY A 105 -9.51 -1.32 0.23
CA GLY A 105 -8.53 -0.77 -0.69
C GLY A 105 -7.08 -0.95 -0.26
N LEU A 106 -6.17 -0.34 -1.02
CA LEU A 106 -4.72 -0.39 -0.76
C LEU A 106 -4.37 0.04 0.67
N TRP A 107 -5.04 1.06 1.16
CA TRP A 107 -4.82 1.74 2.43
C TRP A 107 -5.72 1.25 3.57
N GLN A 108 -6.63 0.31 3.30
CA GLN A 108 -7.58 -0.26 4.27
C GLN A 108 -8.34 0.81 5.08
N PHE A 109 -8.85 1.84 4.41
CA PHE A 109 -9.68 2.83 5.08
C PHE A 109 -11.00 2.24 5.56
N MET A 110 -11.34 2.50 6.82
CA MET A 110 -12.69 2.27 7.33
C MET A 110 -13.68 3.24 6.66
N PRO A 111 -14.99 2.89 6.50
CA PRO A 111 -15.96 3.77 5.86
C PRO A 111 -16.03 5.17 6.47
N ALA A 112 -16.06 5.27 7.79
CA ALA A 112 -16.12 6.57 8.50
C ALA A 112 -14.84 7.39 8.27
N SER A 113 -13.66 6.75 8.32
CA SER A 113 -12.39 7.41 8.04
C SER A 113 -12.31 7.87 6.58
N GLY A 114 -12.73 7.03 5.64
CA GLY A 114 -12.79 7.40 4.23
C GLY A 114 -13.62 8.65 3.99
N LYS A 115 -14.83 8.68 4.53
CA LYS A 115 -15.74 9.85 4.47
C LYS A 115 -15.09 11.11 5.06
N ALA A 116 -14.41 10.99 6.21
CA ALA A 116 -13.75 12.12 6.88
C ALA A 116 -12.62 12.74 6.04
N PHE A 117 -12.03 11.98 5.10
CA PHE A 117 -11.01 12.46 4.16
C PHE A 117 -11.53 12.70 2.74
N GLY A 118 -12.87 12.79 2.56
CA GLY A 118 -13.50 13.18 1.31
C GLY A 118 -13.74 12.04 0.31
N MET A 119 -13.55 10.79 0.71
CA MET A 119 -13.87 9.64 -0.14
C MET A 119 -15.36 9.31 -0.09
N GLN A 120 -15.94 9.07 -1.26
CA GLN A 120 -17.35 8.68 -1.40
C GLN A 120 -17.49 7.16 -1.40
N ARG A 121 -18.63 6.69 -0.88
CA ARG A 121 -19.06 5.30 -1.00
C ARG A 121 -20.56 5.30 -1.32
N THR A 122 -20.90 4.77 -2.47
CA THR A 122 -22.27 4.64 -2.98
C THR A 122 -22.50 3.20 -3.48
N ALA A 123 -23.64 2.90 -4.08
CA ALA A 123 -23.89 1.65 -4.77
C ALA A 123 -23.02 1.46 -6.03
N TYR A 124 -22.54 2.57 -6.62
CA TYR A 124 -21.77 2.58 -7.86
C TYR A 124 -20.27 2.74 -7.66
N VAL A 125 -19.86 3.44 -6.59
CA VAL A 125 -18.45 3.83 -6.37
C VAL A 125 -18.05 3.60 -4.93
N ASP A 126 -16.81 3.10 -4.74
CA ASP A 126 -16.12 3.13 -3.47
C ASP A 126 -14.71 3.72 -3.68
N ASP A 127 -14.53 5.01 -3.36
CA ASP A 127 -13.26 5.73 -3.56
C ASP A 127 -12.10 5.18 -2.72
N ARG A 128 -12.37 4.32 -1.74
CA ARG A 128 -11.32 3.65 -0.96
C ARG A 128 -10.56 2.63 -1.80
N LEU A 129 -11.17 2.14 -2.89
CA LEU A 129 -10.57 1.24 -3.87
C LEU A 129 -9.82 1.99 -4.97
N ASP A 130 -10.04 3.30 -5.11
CA ASP A 130 -9.35 4.17 -6.06
C ASP A 130 -7.91 4.44 -5.58
N THR A 131 -6.92 4.08 -6.39
CA THR A 131 -5.50 4.22 -6.03
C THR A 131 -5.12 5.68 -5.78
N TYR A 132 -5.60 6.61 -6.59
CA TYR A 132 -5.25 8.03 -6.50
C TYR A 132 -5.96 8.71 -5.33
N ARG A 133 -7.29 8.58 -5.24
CA ARG A 133 -8.09 9.21 -4.18
C ARG A 133 -7.74 8.68 -2.80
N SER A 134 -7.56 7.36 -2.69
CA SER A 134 -7.20 6.77 -1.39
C SER A 134 -5.78 7.13 -0.96
N THR A 135 -4.83 7.28 -1.90
CA THR A 135 -3.47 7.72 -1.59
C THR A 135 -3.43 9.19 -1.17
N GLU A 136 -4.16 10.07 -1.84
CA GLU A 136 -4.31 11.47 -1.41
C GLU A 136 -4.96 11.58 -0.01
N ALA A 137 -5.97 10.75 0.28
CA ALA A 137 -6.58 10.66 1.60
C ALA A 137 -5.58 10.14 2.65
N ALA A 138 -4.76 9.15 2.30
CA ALA A 138 -3.70 8.64 3.18
C ALA A 138 -2.65 9.72 3.49
N CYS A 139 -2.23 10.52 2.50
CA CYS A 139 -1.33 11.65 2.73
C CYS A 139 -1.91 12.65 3.75
N LYS A 140 -3.19 13.00 3.62
CA LYS A 140 -3.87 13.90 4.58
C LYS A 140 -3.91 13.30 5.99
N LEU A 141 -4.21 12.00 6.12
CA LEU A 141 -4.22 11.29 7.40
C LEU A 141 -2.82 11.25 8.02
N LEU A 142 -1.80 10.87 7.26
CA LEU A 142 -0.41 10.77 7.71
C LEU A 142 0.12 12.13 8.18
N LYS A 143 -0.11 13.21 7.41
CA LYS A 143 0.24 14.59 7.82
C LYS A 143 -0.44 14.99 9.12
N ARG A 144 -1.75 14.72 9.25
CA ARG A 144 -2.51 15.01 10.46
C ARG A 144 -1.94 14.28 11.66
N LEU A 145 -1.61 12.99 11.52
CA LEU A 145 -1.03 12.18 12.60
C LEU A 145 0.37 12.69 12.96
N TYR A 146 1.19 13.03 11.95
CA TYR A 146 2.52 13.58 12.19
C TYR A 146 2.47 14.93 12.91
N GLY A 147 1.56 15.82 12.55
CA GLY A 147 1.33 17.08 13.26
C GLY A 147 0.92 16.89 14.73
N MET A 148 0.30 15.75 15.09
CA MET A 148 -0.08 15.43 16.46
C MET A 148 1.09 14.86 17.28
N TYR A 149 1.97 14.06 16.66
CA TYR A 149 2.93 13.24 17.39
C TYR A 149 4.39 13.58 17.11
N GLY A 150 4.74 14.11 15.93
CA GLY A 150 6.09 14.47 15.53
C GLY A 150 7.05 13.28 15.35
N ASP A 151 6.53 12.05 15.35
CA ASP A 151 7.30 10.81 15.31
C ASP A 151 6.62 9.80 14.36
N TRP A 152 7.31 9.42 13.28
CA TRP A 152 6.75 8.52 12.27
C TRP A 152 6.47 7.11 12.79
N ALA A 153 7.21 6.61 13.77
CA ALA A 153 6.93 5.31 14.37
C ALA A 153 5.61 5.33 15.16
N ILE A 154 5.33 6.45 15.87
CA ILE A 154 4.03 6.68 16.50
C ILE A 154 2.92 6.86 15.47
N VAL A 155 3.19 7.56 14.36
CA VAL A 155 2.22 7.72 13.25
C VAL A 155 1.83 6.36 12.66
N ILE A 156 2.80 5.47 12.40
CA ILE A 156 2.55 4.10 11.92
C ILE A 156 1.67 3.33 12.92
N ALA A 157 1.95 3.41 14.21
CA ALA A 157 1.11 2.80 15.24
C ALA A 157 -0.30 3.42 15.29
N ALA A 158 -0.40 4.76 15.19
CA ALA A 158 -1.66 5.51 15.20
C ALA A 158 -2.52 5.19 13.96
N TYR A 159 -1.89 4.94 12.81
CA TYR A 159 -2.57 4.49 11.60
C TYR A 159 -3.34 3.19 11.85
N ASN A 160 -2.71 2.24 12.54
CA ASN A 160 -3.29 0.93 12.84
C ASN A 160 -4.39 0.98 13.94
N CYS A 161 -4.11 1.64 15.08
CA CYS A 161 -5.02 1.57 16.25
C CYS A 161 -5.82 2.85 16.53
N GLY A 162 -5.58 3.89 15.74
CA GLY A 162 -6.24 5.20 15.91
C GLY A 162 -5.62 6.09 16.99
N SER A 163 -5.77 7.39 16.80
CA SER A 163 -5.20 8.44 17.68
C SER A 163 -5.70 8.39 19.12
N GLY A 164 -6.92 7.88 19.37
CA GLY A 164 -7.45 7.71 20.73
C GLY A 164 -6.64 6.72 21.56
N THR A 165 -6.33 5.57 20.98
CA THR A 165 -5.50 4.53 21.61
C THR A 165 -4.08 5.04 21.89
N ILE A 166 -3.48 5.76 20.93
CA ILE A 166 -2.14 6.35 21.12
C ILE A 166 -2.13 7.37 22.24
N ARG A 167 -3.14 8.24 22.33
CA ARG A 167 -3.24 9.21 23.47
C ARG A 167 -3.30 8.51 24.81
N GLY A 168 -4.09 7.43 24.91
CA GLY A 168 -4.13 6.58 26.12
C GLY A 168 -2.77 5.98 26.46
N ALA A 169 -2.05 5.45 25.48
CA ALA A 169 -0.73 4.86 25.67
C ALA A 169 0.31 5.90 26.10
N ILE A 170 0.30 7.10 25.49
CA ILE A 170 1.17 8.22 25.89
C ILE A 170 0.91 8.64 27.33
N LYS A 171 -0.37 8.75 27.74
CA LYS A 171 -0.74 9.07 29.12
C LYS A 171 -0.23 8.00 30.09
N ALA A 172 -0.40 6.71 29.75
CA ALA A 172 0.08 5.59 30.57
C ALA A 172 1.61 5.54 30.65
N ALA A 173 2.32 6.03 29.63
CA ALA A 173 3.78 6.15 29.58
C ALA A 173 4.31 7.43 30.27
N GLY A 174 3.49 8.13 31.07
CA GLY A 174 3.91 9.37 31.74
C GLY A 174 4.13 10.55 30.79
N GLY A 175 3.39 10.63 29.68
CA GLY A 175 3.47 11.72 28.70
C GLY A 175 4.60 11.58 27.66
N LYS A 176 5.37 10.49 27.67
CA LYS A 176 6.47 10.25 26.73
C LYS A 176 5.95 9.99 25.32
N LYS A 177 6.38 10.82 24.36
CA LYS A 177 6.06 10.70 22.92
C LYS A 177 7.20 10.00 22.17
N ASN A 178 7.44 8.75 22.47
CA ASN A 178 8.39 7.87 21.79
C ASN A 178 7.76 6.49 21.65
N PHE A 179 7.89 5.87 20.49
CA PHE A 179 7.22 4.58 20.18
C PHE A 179 7.58 3.50 21.21
N TRP A 180 8.84 3.33 21.56
CA TRP A 180 9.26 2.28 22.51
C TRP A 180 8.80 2.56 23.94
N ALA A 181 8.67 3.84 24.32
CA ALA A 181 8.11 4.21 25.63
C ALA A 181 6.62 3.85 25.75
N ILE A 182 5.84 3.98 24.64
CA ILE A 182 4.42 3.66 24.63
C ILE A 182 4.13 2.19 24.26
N TYR A 183 5.11 1.47 23.73
CA TYR A 183 4.99 0.09 23.25
C TYR A 183 4.30 -0.87 24.27
N PRO A 184 4.65 -0.88 25.57
CA PRO A 184 4.01 -1.77 26.56
C PRO A 184 2.51 -1.52 26.73
N TYR A 185 2.04 -0.32 26.40
CA TYR A 185 0.65 0.12 26.57
C TYR A 185 -0.18 0.01 25.29
N LEU A 186 0.44 -0.37 24.17
CA LEU A 186 -0.25 -0.57 22.91
C LEU A 186 -0.98 -1.93 22.88
N PRO A 187 -2.10 -2.05 22.14
CA PRO A 187 -2.73 -3.35 21.88
C PRO A 187 -1.74 -4.32 21.24
N LYS A 188 -1.85 -5.62 21.58
CA LYS A 188 -0.95 -6.67 21.05
C LYS A 188 -0.82 -6.60 19.51
N GLN A 189 -1.92 -6.39 18.81
CA GLN A 189 -1.96 -6.26 17.36
C GLN A 189 -1.11 -5.06 16.87
N THR A 190 -1.15 -3.93 17.56
CA THR A 190 -0.42 -2.72 17.19
C THR A 190 1.07 -2.83 17.50
N ARG A 191 1.45 -3.56 18.56
CA ARG A 191 2.87 -3.80 18.90
C ARG A 191 3.63 -4.47 17.76
N VAL A 192 3.02 -5.40 17.05
CA VAL A 192 3.66 -6.13 15.95
C VAL A 192 3.58 -5.39 14.62
N TYR A 193 2.81 -4.31 14.53
CA TYR A 193 2.60 -3.59 13.27
C TYR A 193 3.87 -2.91 12.77
N MET A 194 4.62 -2.23 13.66
CA MET A 194 5.92 -1.63 13.31
C MET A 194 6.98 -2.68 12.91
N PRO A 195 7.19 -3.79 13.67
CA PRO A 195 8.03 -4.90 13.20
C PRO A 195 7.66 -5.47 11.83
N ILE A 196 6.36 -5.62 11.54
CA ILE A 196 5.86 -6.06 10.24
C ILE A 196 6.22 -5.05 9.14
N PHE A 197 6.02 -3.76 9.40
CA PHE A 197 6.37 -2.68 8.47
C PHE A 197 7.87 -2.69 8.13
N VAL A 198 8.74 -2.76 9.13
CA VAL A 198 10.20 -2.83 8.90
C VAL A 198 10.57 -4.09 8.12
N ALA A 199 9.98 -5.24 8.45
CA ALA A 199 10.26 -6.50 7.76
C ALA A 199 9.83 -6.47 6.28
N TYR A 200 8.68 -5.88 5.93
CA TYR A 200 8.28 -5.72 4.53
C TYR A 200 9.20 -4.76 3.77
N ASN A 201 9.59 -3.61 4.38
CA ASN A 201 10.60 -2.74 3.78
C ASN A 201 11.87 -3.52 3.46
N TYR A 202 12.43 -4.24 4.45
CA TYR A 202 13.64 -5.02 4.30
C TYR A 202 13.52 -6.10 3.21
N VAL A 203 12.49 -6.94 3.28
CA VAL A 203 12.37 -8.08 2.36
C VAL A 203 12.13 -7.64 0.91
N LEU A 204 11.40 -6.55 0.69
CA LEU A 204 11.16 -6.04 -0.65
C LEU A 204 12.36 -5.29 -1.22
N GLU A 205 13.12 -4.56 -0.39
CA GLU A 205 14.35 -3.87 -0.80
C GLU A 205 15.45 -4.85 -1.19
N TYR A 206 15.62 -5.92 -0.41
CA TYR A 206 16.68 -6.91 -0.62
C TYR A 206 16.20 -8.21 -1.29
N ALA A 207 15.01 -8.20 -1.91
CA ALA A 207 14.40 -9.40 -2.49
C ALA A 207 15.28 -10.12 -3.53
N ASP A 208 16.03 -9.36 -4.33
CA ASP A 208 16.91 -9.92 -5.36
C ASP A 208 18.07 -10.73 -4.75
N GLU A 209 18.61 -10.29 -3.62
CA GLU A 209 19.66 -10.99 -2.90
C GLU A 209 19.19 -12.32 -2.28
N TYR A 210 17.86 -12.43 -2.07
CA TYR A 210 17.20 -13.66 -1.63
C TYR A 210 16.63 -14.48 -2.82
N ASN A 211 16.99 -14.14 -4.07
CA ASN A 211 16.51 -14.79 -5.29
C ASN A 211 14.97 -14.87 -5.36
N ILE A 212 14.27 -13.85 -4.90
CA ILE A 212 12.81 -13.76 -5.02
C ILE A 212 12.49 -12.97 -6.28
N PRO A 213 11.95 -13.59 -7.35
CA PRO A 213 11.68 -12.90 -8.60
C PRO A 213 10.52 -11.93 -8.49
N VAL A 214 10.38 -11.05 -9.48
CA VAL A 214 9.18 -10.24 -9.68
C VAL A 214 8.14 -11.07 -10.43
N ALA A 215 6.95 -11.26 -9.87
CA ALA A 215 5.88 -11.96 -10.55
C ALA A 215 5.27 -11.09 -11.66
N THR A 216 4.93 -11.70 -12.79
CA THR A 216 4.07 -11.07 -13.80
C THR A 216 2.62 -11.12 -13.32
N ILE A 217 1.99 -9.95 -13.17
CA ILE A 217 0.58 -9.86 -12.82
C ILE A 217 -0.25 -9.75 -14.11
N SER A 218 -1.10 -10.74 -14.35
CA SER A 218 -1.92 -10.78 -15.56
C SER A 218 -2.76 -9.50 -15.70
N ASN A 219 -2.80 -8.96 -16.93
CA ASN A 219 -3.55 -7.74 -17.31
C ASN A 219 -3.12 -6.45 -16.57
N MET A 220 -2.04 -6.46 -15.79
CA MET A 220 -1.53 -5.27 -15.13
C MET A 220 -0.43 -4.64 -16.00
N PRO A 221 -0.59 -3.38 -16.48
CA PRO A 221 0.46 -2.69 -17.21
C PRO A 221 1.59 -2.25 -16.27
N VAL A 222 2.75 -1.92 -16.83
CA VAL A 222 3.86 -1.34 -16.06
C VAL A 222 3.56 0.13 -15.73
N GLU A 223 2.98 0.87 -16.70
CA GLU A 223 2.66 2.28 -16.56
C GLU A 223 1.21 2.56 -16.93
N SER A 224 0.66 3.62 -16.36
CA SER A 224 -0.71 4.06 -16.62
C SER A 224 -0.84 5.56 -16.77
N ASP A 225 -1.83 5.94 -17.58
CA ASP A 225 -2.34 7.31 -17.69
C ASP A 225 -3.65 7.43 -16.91
N THR A 226 -4.06 8.66 -16.62
CA THR A 226 -5.38 8.96 -16.09
C THR A 226 -6.14 9.90 -17.00
N VAL A 227 -7.45 9.72 -17.04
CA VAL A 227 -8.38 10.68 -17.63
C VAL A 227 -9.46 11.03 -16.62
N HIS A 228 -9.95 12.25 -16.69
CA HIS A 228 -11.04 12.76 -15.87
C HIS A 228 -12.30 12.90 -16.73
N THR A 229 -13.45 12.51 -16.20
CA THR A 229 -14.73 12.67 -16.87
C THR A 229 -15.86 12.84 -15.86
N THR A 230 -16.86 13.64 -16.23
CA THR A 230 -18.12 13.76 -15.48
C THR A 230 -19.25 12.95 -16.13
N ARG A 231 -19.00 12.33 -17.29
CA ARG A 231 -19.98 11.51 -18.04
C ARG A 231 -20.00 10.07 -17.52
N ARG A 232 -21.12 9.41 -17.79
CA ARG A 232 -21.29 7.96 -17.56
C ARG A 232 -20.65 7.17 -18.70
N TYR A 233 -19.78 6.22 -18.35
CA TYR A 233 -19.20 5.24 -19.29
C TYR A 233 -19.23 3.86 -18.66
N THR A 234 -19.58 2.83 -19.43
CA THR A 234 -19.34 1.45 -19.03
C THR A 234 -17.88 1.07 -19.27
N MET A 235 -17.36 0.06 -18.54
CA MET A 235 -16.00 -0.43 -18.78
C MET A 235 -15.84 -1.01 -20.19
N GLN A 236 -16.92 -1.52 -20.80
CA GLN A 236 -16.95 -1.98 -22.18
C GLN A 236 -16.79 -0.83 -23.17
N GLN A 237 -17.49 0.30 -22.97
CA GLN A 237 -17.32 1.50 -23.78
C GLN A 237 -15.88 2.02 -23.72
N ILE A 238 -15.32 2.13 -22.49
CA ILE A 238 -13.92 2.52 -22.29
C ILE A 238 -12.97 1.56 -23.00
N SER A 239 -13.22 0.26 -22.92
CA SER A 239 -12.45 -0.77 -23.62
C SER A 239 -12.47 -0.58 -25.14
N ARG A 240 -13.64 -0.36 -25.73
CA ARG A 240 -13.82 -0.13 -27.18
C ARG A 240 -13.08 1.14 -27.63
N ILE A 241 -13.28 2.25 -26.91
CA ILE A 241 -12.66 3.55 -27.23
C ILE A 241 -11.14 3.45 -27.24
N THR A 242 -10.57 2.81 -26.22
CA THR A 242 -9.12 2.81 -25.99
C THR A 242 -8.39 1.65 -26.64
N GLY A 243 -9.14 0.62 -27.09
CA GLY A 243 -8.58 -0.66 -27.51
C GLY A 243 -7.86 -1.39 -26.38
N THR A 244 -8.28 -1.17 -25.13
CA THR A 244 -7.74 -1.85 -23.94
C THR A 244 -8.66 -3.01 -23.57
N PRO A 245 -8.14 -4.22 -23.27
CA PRO A 245 -8.97 -5.33 -22.80
C PRO A 245 -9.83 -4.92 -21.60
N VAL A 246 -11.11 -5.30 -21.58
CA VAL A 246 -12.06 -4.88 -20.53
C VAL A 246 -11.61 -5.34 -19.14
N GLU A 247 -10.94 -6.50 -19.05
CA GLU A 247 -10.36 -7.03 -17.81
C GLU A 247 -9.27 -6.11 -17.27
N THR A 248 -8.43 -5.54 -18.15
CA THR A 248 -7.43 -4.53 -17.78
C THR A 248 -8.10 -3.23 -17.30
N VAL A 249 -9.13 -2.75 -18.02
CA VAL A 249 -9.88 -1.56 -17.59
C VAL A 249 -10.49 -1.78 -16.20
N ARG A 250 -11.11 -2.93 -15.96
CA ARG A 250 -11.70 -3.28 -14.65
C ARG A 250 -10.64 -3.47 -13.55
N LEU A 251 -9.48 -4.02 -13.90
CA LEU A 251 -8.39 -4.21 -12.96
C LEU A 251 -7.85 -2.87 -12.44
N LEU A 252 -7.69 -1.91 -13.36
CA LEU A 252 -7.14 -0.58 -13.04
C LEU A 252 -8.16 0.34 -12.36
N ASN A 253 -9.46 0.02 -12.44
CA ASN A 253 -10.56 0.87 -11.95
C ASN A 253 -11.50 0.11 -10.98
N PRO A 254 -10.96 -0.49 -9.91
CA PRO A 254 -11.76 -1.32 -9.00
C PRO A 254 -12.79 -0.52 -8.20
N GLN A 255 -12.67 0.81 -8.14
CA GLN A 255 -13.61 1.71 -7.47
C GLN A 255 -15.00 1.74 -8.10
N TYR A 256 -15.15 1.37 -9.37
CA TYR A 256 -16.44 1.36 -10.07
C TYR A 256 -17.14 0.01 -9.90
N LEU A 257 -17.94 -0.12 -8.83
CA LEU A 257 -18.51 -1.38 -8.35
C LEU A 257 -19.46 -2.05 -9.35
N GLN A 258 -20.18 -1.24 -10.14
CA GLN A 258 -21.12 -1.71 -11.18
C GLN A 258 -20.48 -1.71 -12.58
N GLY A 259 -19.16 -1.48 -12.66
CA GLY A 259 -18.45 -1.40 -13.95
C GLY A 259 -18.87 -0.19 -14.80
N VAL A 260 -19.32 0.90 -14.15
CA VAL A 260 -19.71 2.15 -14.81
C VAL A 260 -19.17 3.36 -14.02
N THR A 261 -18.74 4.41 -14.72
CA THR A 261 -18.51 5.71 -14.11
C THR A 261 -19.84 6.42 -13.91
N PRO A 262 -20.20 6.88 -12.71
CA PRO A 262 -21.45 7.62 -12.51
C PRO A 262 -21.35 9.04 -13.11
N ALA A 263 -22.46 9.52 -13.68
CA ALA A 263 -22.55 10.89 -14.17
C ALA A 263 -22.55 11.93 -13.02
N GLY A 264 -22.17 13.17 -13.35
CA GLY A 264 -22.29 14.31 -12.43
C GLY A 264 -21.24 14.41 -11.33
N ARG A 265 -20.20 13.55 -11.36
CA ARG A 265 -19.04 13.66 -10.47
C ARG A 265 -17.74 13.59 -11.31
N ASP A 266 -16.66 14.15 -10.77
CA ASP A 266 -15.33 13.94 -11.33
C ASP A 266 -14.89 12.47 -11.12
N ASN A 267 -14.81 11.69 -12.20
CA ASN A 267 -14.35 10.31 -12.20
C ASN A 267 -12.92 10.24 -12.72
N ILE A 268 -12.06 9.50 -12.03
CA ILE A 268 -10.71 9.17 -12.49
C ILE A 268 -10.75 7.79 -13.15
N ILE A 269 -10.42 7.74 -14.44
CA ILE A 269 -10.28 6.49 -15.18
C ILE A 269 -8.78 6.24 -15.39
N CYS A 270 -8.28 5.12 -14.87
CA CYS A 270 -6.93 4.66 -15.09
C CYS A 270 -6.87 3.76 -16.33
N LEU A 271 -5.92 4.02 -17.21
CA LEU A 271 -5.71 3.33 -18.48
C LEU A 271 -4.22 2.98 -18.63
N PRO A 272 -3.85 1.94 -19.38
CA PRO A 272 -2.44 1.74 -19.75
C PRO A 272 -1.85 2.97 -20.42
N ALA A 273 -0.55 3.19 -20.25
CA ALA A 273 0.15 4.35 -20.83
C ALA A 273 -0.10 4.51 -22.32
N GLY A 274 -0.29 5.75 -22.79
CA GLY A 274 -0.61 6.11 -24.17
C GLY A 274 -2.07 5.91 -24.58
N LYS A 275 -2.94 5.40 -23.69
CA LYS A 275 -4.37 5.18 -24.02
C LYS A 275 -5.27 6.37 -23.68
N ALA A 276 -4.82 7.27 -22.81
CA ALA A 276 -5.57 8.47 -22.45
C ALA A 276 -5.84 9.39 -23.64
N ALA A 277 -4.90 9.52 -24.58
CA ALA A 277 -5.06 10.32 -25.79
C ALA A 277 -6.21 9.80 -26.67
N LYS A 278 -6.35 8.46 -26.81
CA LYS A 278 -7.46 7.84 -27.56
C LYS A 278 -8.80 8.15 -26.91
N PHE A 279 -8.88 8.07 -25.58
CA PHE A 279 -10.12 8.37 -24.86
C PHE A 279 -10.56 9.83 -25.01
N ARG A 280 -9.60 10.76 -25.13
CA ARG A 280 -9.89 12.21 -25.32
C ARG A 280 -10.17 12.63 -26.75
N SER A 281 -10.03 11.74 -27.75
CA SER A 281 -10.22 12.11 -29.16
C SER A 281 -11.69 12.39 -29.47
N PRO A 282 -12.02 13.44 -30.28
CA PRO A 282 -13.41 13.75 -30.66
C PRO A 282 -14.14 12.58 -31.29
N LYS A 283 -13.50 11.87 -32.22
CA LYS A 283 -14.06 10.66 -32.88
C LYS A 283 -14.46 9.54 -31.92
N ALA A 284 -13.75 9.43 -30.80
CA ALA A 284 -14.04 8.41 -29.80
C ALA A 284 -15.29 8.76 -28.96
N GLN A 285 -15.61 10.04 -28.88
CA GLN A 285 -16.80 10.53 -28.15
C GLN A 285 -18.05 10.52 -29.01
N GLU A 286 -17.96 10.81 -30.32
CA GLU A 286 -19.06 10.75 -31.28
C GLU A 286 -19.64 9.32 -31.43
N ASN A 287 -18.81 8.30 -31.50
CA ASN A 287 -19.24 6.91 -31.62
C ASN A 287 -20.02 6.36 -30.40
N ILE A 288 -20.11 7.13 -29.29
CA ILE A 288 -20.84 6.73 -28.09
C ILE A 288 -22.24 7.33 -28.09
N ASP A 289 -22.33 8.58 -28.55
CA ASP A 289 -23.62 9.29 -28.62
C ASP A 289 -24.56 8.60 -29.63
N GLU A 290 -24.03 8.02 -30.73
CA GLU A 290 -24.79 7.22 -31.70
C GLU A 290 -25.30 5.86 -31.14
N THR A 291 -24.61 5.25 -30.15
CA THR A 291 -25.02 3.96 -29.56
C THR A 291 -25.96 4.10 -28.36
N GLU A 292 -26.10 5.29 -27.76
CA GLU A 292 -27.08 5.55 -26.70
C GLU A 292 -28.48 5.90 -27.25
N GLU A 293 -28.62 6.22 -28.55
CA GLU A 293 -29.92 6.46 -29.19
C GLU A 293 -30.60 5.16 -29.66
N ASP A 294 -29.85 4.01 -29.68
CA ASP A 294 -30.36 2.71 -30.18
C ASP A 294 -30.68 1.71 -29.03
N GLU A 295 -30.50 2.07 -27.72
CA GLU A 295 -30.89 1.25 -26.54
C GLU A 295 -32.01 1.93 -25.72
#